data_6a6f98a9a4514a2432df40c1684cfa9e
#
_entry.id   6a6f98a9a4514a2432df40c1684cfa9e
#
_cell.length_a   1.000
_cell.length_b   1.000
_cell.length_c   1.000
_cell.angle_alpha   90.00
_cell.angle_beta   90.00
_cell.angle_gamma   90.00
#
_symmetry.space_group_name_H-M   'P 1'
#
loop_
_entity.id
_entity.type
_entity.pdbx_description
1 polymer ?
#
loop_
_entity_poly.entity_id
_entity_poly.type
_entity_poly.pdbx_seq_one_letter_code
_entity_poly.pdbx_strand_id
1 'polypeptide(L)'
;MNKIRPFLCAALSALLLTALTAPVSAAEEDTMLQFDENGEFRILIVADTQDTARPQEATLRLLNAALDAADADLVVFTGDQIHGPSVRTTKAMEKALDAILAPVAERGIPLAAVFGNHDDEGGVSKETQLAIYQSYPGCLMSAGPDDITGCGNYNLLVW
;
A
#
# COMPACT_ATOMS: atom_id res chain seq x y z
N MET A 1 34.50 -53.06 54.72
CA MET A 1 35.32 -51.91 54.23
C MET A 1 34.77 -51.55 52.85
N ASN A 2 33.78 -50.68 52.79
CA ASN A 2 33.17 -50.21 51.55
C ASN A 2 33.43 -48.71 51.37
N LYS A 3 34.17 -48.36 50.35
CA LYS A 3 34.49 -46.98 49.97
C LYS A 3 33.35 -46.46 49.08
N ILE A 4 32.59 -45.48 49.60
CA ILE A 4 31.60 -44.76 48.81
C ILE A 4 32.30 -43.58 48.12
N ARG A 5 32.23 -43.52 46.81
CA ARG A 5 32.70 -42.39 46.01
C ARG A 5 31.52 -41.39 45.84
N PRO A 6 31.71 -40.10 46.07
CA PRO A 6 30.66 -39.10 45.75
C PRO A 6 30.69 -38.79 44.23
N PHE A 7 29.52 -38.88 43.61
CA PHE A 7 29.26 -38.35 42.26
C PHE A 7 29.09 -36.85 42.34
N LEU A 8 29.97 -36.13 41.64
CA LEU A 8 29.91 -34.70 41.47
C LEU A 8 28.92 -34.42 40.31
N CYS A 9 27.72 -33.94 40.65
CA CYS A 9 26.76 -33.50 39.63
C CYS A 9 27.11 -32.04 39.23
N ALA A 10 27.71 -31.89 38.04
CA ALA A 10 27.91 -30.57 37.45
C ALA A 10 26.62 -30.14 36.77
N ALA A 11 25.92 -29.20 37.39
CA ALA A 11 24.75 -28.52 36.80
C ALA A 11 25.26 -27.51 35.80
N LEU A 12 25.08 -27.77 34.50
CA LEU A 12 25.34 -26.85 33.41
C LEU A 12 24.13 -25.91 33.26
N SER A 13 24.22 -24.71 33.78
CA SER A 13 23.20 -23.66 33.61
C SER A 13 23.36 -23.09 32.21
N ALA A 14 22.49 -23.50 31.26
CA ALA A 14 22.37 -22.88 29.98
C ALA A 14 21.60 -21.56 30.13
N LEU A 15 22.33 -20.44 30.04
CA LEU A 15 21.75 -19.09 29.98
C LEU A 15 21.17 -18.88 28.58
N LEU A 16 19.84 -19.02 28.44
CA LEU A 16 19.14 -18.70 27.20
C LEU A 16 19.07 -17.18 27.07
N LEU A 17 19.94 -16.61 26.26
CA LEU A 17 19.89 -15.19 25.88
C LEU A 17 18.80 -15.03 24.82
N THR A 18 17.56 -14.74 25.23
CA THR A 18 16.49 -14.31 24.32
C THR A 18 16.79 -12.88 23.89
N ALA A 19 17.37 -12.71 22.71
CA ALA A 19 17.45 -11.41 22.06
C ALA A 19 16.01 -10.96 21.76
N LEU A 20 15.50 -9.99 22.53
CA LEU A 20 14.29 -9.24 22.19
C LEU A 20 14.64 -8.40 20.97
N THR A 21 14.34 -8.90 19.76
CA THR A 21 14.32 -8.04 18.58
C THR A 21 13.07 -7.20 18.68
N ALA A 22 13.21 -5.96 19.15
CA ALA A 22 12.16 -4.96 18.98
C ALA A 22 11.87 -4.86 17.48
N PRO A 23 10.57 -4.75 17.07
CA PRO A 23 10.28 -4.45 15.70
C PRO A 23 10.95 -3.10 15.38
N VAL A 24 11.84 -3.09 14.40
CA VAL A 24 12.28 -1.85 13.79
C VAL A 24 11.02 -1.28 13.14
N SER A 25 10.47 -0.24 13.74
CA SER A 25 9.51 0.62 13.07
C SER A 25 10.25 1.13 11.84
N ALA A 26 9.84 0.68 10.64
CA ALA A 26 10.24 1.36 9.43
C ALA A 26 9.82 2.82 9.63
N ALA A 27 10.79 3.72 9.72
CA ALA A 27 10.51 5.13 9.60
C ALA A 27 9.77 5.26 8.28
N GLU A 28 8.58 5.89 8.27
CA GLU A 28 7.96 6.37 7.06
C GLU A 28 9.00 7.29 6.42
N GLU A 29 9.69 6.80 5.40
CA GLU A 29 10.47 7.68 4.54
C GLU A 29 9.43 8.61 3.91
N ASP A 30 9.49 9.86 4.31
CA ASP A 30 8.65 10.93 3.76
C ASP A 30 8.95 10.97 2.26
N THR A 31 8.09 10.37 1.46
CA THR A 31 8.29 10.20 0.02
C THR A 31 8.19 11.57 -0.62
N MET A 32 9.34 12.21 -0.80
CA MET A 32 9.42 13.54 -1.39
C MET A 32 9.44 13.44 -2.91
N LEU A 33 8.41 13.99 -3.56
CA LEU A 33 8.36 14.09 -5.02
C LEU A 33 9.31 15.18 -5.49
N GLN A 34 10.16 14.85 -6.47
CA GLN A 34 11.20 15.76 -6.97
C GLN A 34 11.29 15.69 -8.50
N PHE A 35 11.60 16.83 -9.12
CA PHE A 35 12.02 16.86 -10.50
C PHE A 35 13.36 16.16 -10.66
N ASP A 36 13.57 15.52 -11.81
CA ASP A 36 14.85 14.94 -12.16
C ASP A 36 15.91 16.03 -12.47
N GLU A 37 17.14 15.60 -12.78
CA GLU A 37 18.25 16.53 -13.11
C GLU A 37 17.99 17.38 -14.37
N ASN A 38 17.04 17.01 -15.21
CA ASN A 38 16.63 17.73 -16.40
C ASN A 38 15.42 18.64 -16.17
N GLY A 39 14.86 18.63 -14.95
CA GLY A 39 13.65 19.34 -14.59
C GLY A 39 12.38 18.66 -15.10
N GLU A 40 12.43 17.34 -15.35
CA GLU A 40 11.26 16.55 -15.76
C GLU A 40 10.65 15.83 -14.56
N PHE A 41 9.32 15.65 -14.57
CA PHE A 41 8.57 14.85 -13.63
C PHE A 41 7.44 14.14 -14.38
N ARG A 42 7.45 12.81 -14.40
CA ARG A 42 6.53 12.00 -15.20
C ARG A 42 5.41 11.44 -14.33
N ILE A 43 4.19 11.69 -14.74
CA ILE A 43 2.99 11.21 -14.05
C ILE A 43 2.27 10.21 -14.97
N LEU A 44 2.10 8.97 -14.51
CA LEU A 44 1.18 8.04 -15.14
C LEU A 44 -0.22 8.22 -14.54
N ILE A 45 -1.18 8.61 -15.37
CA ILE A 45 -2.58 8.73 -14.97
C ILE A 45 -3.33 7.46 -15.34
N VAL A 46 -4.02 6.88 -14.36
CA VAL A 46 -4.86 5.68 -14.51
C VAL A 46 -6.29 6.03 -14.11
N ALA A 47 -7.22 5.89 -15.03
CA ALA A 47 -8.63 6.18 -14.84
C ALA A 47 -9.49 4.95 -15.16
N ASP A 48 -10.66 4.84 -14.53
CA ASP A 48 -11.75 3.98 -14.97
C ASP A 48 -11.36 2.51 -15.19
N THR A 49 -10.56 1.95 -14.31
CA THR A 49 -10.28 0.50 -14.38
C THR A 49 -11.54 -0.31 -14.13
N GLN A 50 -12.47 0.22 -13.33
CA GLN A 50 -13.80 -0.33 -13.00
C GLN A 50 -13.77 -1.84 -12.79
N ASP A 51 -12.76 -2.31 -12.07
CA ASP A 51 -12.53 -3.73 -11.88
C ASP A 51 -13.19 -4.22 -10.59
N THR A 52 -13.08 -5.51 -10.32
CA THR A 52 -13.78 -6.18 -9.22
C THR A 52 -12.80 -7.02 -8.40
N ALA A 53 -13.29 -7.70 -7.35
CA ALA A 53 -12.52 -8.69 -6.61
C ALA A 53 -12.02 -9.89 -7.47
N ARG A 54 -12.41 -9.93 -8.75
CA ARG A 54 -11.89 -10.84 -9.79
C ARG A 54 -11.49 -9.99 -11.00
N PRO A 55 -10.33 -9.33 -10.94
CA PRO A 55 -9.92 -8.39 -11.96
C PRO A 55 -9.74 -9.08 -13.30
N GLN A 56 -10.00 -8.32 -14.36
CA GLN A 56 -9.81 -8.79 -15.72
C GLN A 56 -8.33 -8.87 -16.04
N GLU A 57 -7.89 -10.00 -16.57
CA GLU A 57 -6.49 -10.20 -16.96
C GLU A 57 -6.00 -9.17 -18.00
N ALA A 58 -6.91 -8.69 -18.86
CA ALA A 58 -6.59 -7.66 -19.84
C ALA A 58 -6.27 -6.31 -19.17
N THR A 59 -7.04 -5.93 -18.13
CA THR A 59 -6.79 -4.72 -17.35
C THR A 59 -5.42 -4.80 -16.66
N LEU A 60 -5.13 -5.92 -16.01
CA LEU A 60 -3.84 -6.09 -15.33
C LEU A 60 -2.65 -6.11 -16.29
N ARG A 61 -2.80 -6.74 -17.46
CA ARG A 61 -1.75 -6.70 -18.49
C ARG A 61 -1.51 -5.29 -19.01
N LEU A 62 -2.57 -4.53 -19.26
CA LEU A 62 -2.45 -3.14 -19.71
C LEU A 62 -1.78 -2.27 -18.65
N LEU A 63 -2.23 -2.37 -17.39
CA LEU A 63 -1.64 -1.63 -16.28
C LEU A 63 -0.15 -1.92 -16.15
N ASN A 64 0.25 -3.19 -16.12
CA ASN A 64 1.65 -3.55 -16.03
C ASN A 64 2.47 -3.04 -17.22
N ALA A 65 1.96 -3.16 -18.45
CA ALA A 65 2.63 -2.65 -19.63
C ALA A 65 2.76 -1.11 -19.60
N ALA A 66 1.75 -0.40 -19.10
CA ALA A 66 1.81 1.06 -18.93
C ALA A 66 2.84 1.46 -17.86
N LEU A 67 2.87 0.77 -16.72
CA LEU A 67 3.87 0.99 -15.66
C LEU A 67 5.30 0.76 -16.17
N ASP A 68 5.53 -0.31 -16.94
CA ASP A 68 6.84 -0.64 -17.50
C ASP A 68 7.29 0.37 -18.56
N ALA A 69 6.35 0.99 -19.28
CA ALA A 69 6.64 1.91 -20.37
C ALA A 69 6.75 3.39 -19.94
N ALA A 70 6.07 3.77 -18.86
CA ALA A 70 5.92 5.17 -18.47
C ALA A 70 7.17 5.74 -17.80
N ASP A 71 7.98 4.91 -17.14
CA ASP A 71 9.10 5.36 -16.29
C ASP A 71 8.64 6.51 -15.37
N ALA A 72 7.53 6.27 -14.66
CA ALA A 72 6.79 7.30 -13.96
C ALA A 72 7.38 7.57 -12.56
N ASP A 73 7.46 8.84 -12.19
CA ASP A 73 7.82 9.31 -10.86
C ASP A 73 6.63 9.27 -9.89
N LEU A 74 5.41 9.25 -10.43
CA LEU A 74 4.16 9.18 -9.68
C LEU A 74 3.08 8.49 -10.51
N VAL A 75 2.30 7.61 -9.88
CA VAL A 75 1.05 7.09 -10.45
C VAL A 75 -0.14 7.80 -9.79
N VAL A 76 -1.04 8.34 -10.60
CA VAL A 76 -2.27 8.99 -10.12
C VAL A 76 -3.49 8.23 -10.62
N PHE A 77 -4.26 7.68 -9.68
CA PHE A 77 -5.56 7.09 -9.95
C PHE A 77 -6.65 8.17 -9.86
N THR A 78 -7.36 8.42 -10.96
CA THR A 78 -8.30 9.55 -11.05
C THR A 78 -9.77 9.18 -10.80
N GLY A 79 -10.00 8.06 -10.13
CA GLY A 79 -11.33 7.60 -9.75
C GLY A 79 -11.89 6.51 -10.65
N ASP A 80 -13.01 5.97 -10.22
CA ASP A 80 -13.70 4.83 -10.82
C ASP A 80 -12.78 3.61 -11.00
N GLN A 81 -11.96 3.38 -9.99
CA GLN A 81 -11.05 2.24 -9.98
C GLN A 81 -11.80 0.94 -9.75
N ILE A 82 -12.92 1.02 -9.03
CA ILE A 82 -13.73 -0.12 -8.62
C ILE A 82 -15.13 0.01 -9.21
N HIS A 83 -15.63 -1.10 -9.77
CA HIS A 83 -17.04 -1.21 -10.11
C HIS A 83 -17.84 -1.47 -8.82
N GLY A 84 -18.21 -0.39 -8.12
CA GLY A 84 -18.84 -0.42 -6.81
C GLY A 84 -20.00 -1.41 -6.67
N PRO A 85 -20.98 -1.46 -7.59
CA PRO A 85 -22.09 -2.40 -7.49
C PRO A 85 -21.70 -3.87 -7.37
N SER A 86 -20.49 -4.23 -7.83
CA SER A 86 -19.96 -5.62 -7.78
C SER A 86 -19.06 -5.87 -6.56
N VAL A 87 -18.71 -4.83 -5.79
CA VAL A 87 -17.76 -4.93 -4.67
C VAL A 87 -18.41 -4.35 -3.41
N ARG A 88 -19.08 -5.24 -2.64
CA ARG A 88 -20.00 -4.86 -1.56
C ARG A 88 -19.47 -5.11 -0.15
N THR A 89 -18.25 -5.56 0.00
CA THR A 89 -17.64 -5.83 1.31
C THR A 89 -16.22 -5.30 1.34
N THR A 90 -15.73 -4.89 2.51
CA THR A 90 -14.36 -4.43 2.71
C THR A 90 -13.34 -5.43 2.18
N LYS A 91 -13.52 -6.72 2.47
CA LYS A 91 -12.63 -7.78 1.96
C LYS A 91 -12.62 -7.90 0.43
N ALA A 92 -13.77 -7.67 -0.22
CA ALA A 92 -13.82 -7.67 -1.69
C ALA A 92 -13.17 -6.40 -2.25
N MET A 93 -13.30 -5.27 -1.56
CA MET A 93 -12.65 -4.00 -1.88
C MET A 93 -11.13 -4.11 -1.74
N GLU A 94 -10.63 -4.62 -0.61
CA GLU A 94 -9.21 -4.90 -0.42
C GLU A 94 -8.64 -5.73 -1.58
N LYS A 95 -9.31 -6.82 -1.94
CA LYS A 95 -8.86 -7.68 -3.03
C LYS A 95 -8.90 -7.00 -4.40
N ALA A 96 -9.90 -6.14 -4.65
CA ALA A 96 -10.01 -5.43 -5.91
C ALA A 96 -8.94 -4.34 -6.03
N LEU A 97 -8.72 -3.57 -4.97
CA LEU A 97 -7.68 -2.56 -4.92
C LEU A 97 -6.27 -3.18 -4.94
N ASP A 98 -6.06 -4.30 -4.24
CA ASP A 98 -4.77 -5.02 -4.25
C ASP A 98 -4.31 -5.34 -5.68
N ALA A 99 -5.22 -5.77 -6.52
CA ALA A 99 -4.90 -6.13 -7.90
C ALA A 99 -4.33 -4.97 -8.74
N ILE A 100 -4.68 -3.73 -8.42
CA ILE A 100 -4.22 -2.54 -9.17
C ILE A 100 -3.14 -1.76 -8.41
N LEU A 101 -3.11 -1.82 -7.08
CA LEU A 101 -2.15 -1.07 -6.27
C LEU A 101 -0.84 -1.84 -6.05
N ALA A 102 -0.90 -3.17 -5.85
CA ALA A 102 0.29 -3.98 -5.63
C ALA A 102 1.31 -3.85 -6.78
N PRO A 103 0.94 -3.88 -8.07
CA PRO A 103 1.89 -3.68 -9.16
C PRO A 103 2.64 -2.34 -9.12
N VAL A 104 2.02 -1.29 -8.60
CA VAL A 104 2.65 0.04 -8.43
C VAL A 104 3.60 0.01 -7.25
N ALA A 105 3.14 -0.48 -6.10
CA ALA A 105 3.93 -0.57 -4.87
C ALA A 105 5.15 -1.50 -5.04
N GLU A 106 5.01 -2.62 -5.74
CA GLU A 106 6.11 -3.56 -6.05
C GLU A 106 7.23 -2.91 -6.88
N ARG A 107 6.91 -1.88 -7.67
CA ARG A 107 7.89 -1.08 -8.42
C ARG A 107 8.48 0.07 -7.60
N GLY A 108 8.01 0.27 -6.36
CA GLY A 108 8.44 1.37 -5.52
C GLY A 108 8.02 2.75 -6.03
N ILE A 109 7.02 2.82 -6.93
CA ILE A 109 6.54 4.09 -7.48
C ILE A 109 5.54 4.69 -6.48
N PRO A 110 5.68 5.97 -6.07
CA PRO A 110 4.68 6.67 -5.29
C PRO A 110 3.32 6.66 -5.99
N LEU A 111 2.25 6.58 -5.20
CA LEU A 111 0.90 6.60 -5.75
C LEU A 111 0.01 7.61 -5.01
N ALA A 112 -0.89 8.22 -5.77
CA ALA A 112 -1.95 9.08 -5.28
C ALA A 112 -3.28 8.65 -5.91
N ALA A 113 -4.40 8.96 -5.26
CA ALA A 113 -5.71 8.66 -5.81
C ALA A 113 -6.75 9.71 -5.42
N VAL A 114 -7.79 9.81 -6.23
CA VAL A 114 -9.07 10.43 -5.89
C VAL A 114 -10.19 9.47 -6.19
N PHE A 115 -11.36 9.69 -5.61
CA PHE A 115 -12.54 8.85 -5.82
C PHE A 115 -13.39 9.37 -6.97
N GLY A 116 -13.87 8.45 -7.80
CA GLY A 116 -14.91 8.69 -8.79
C GLY A 116 -16.31 8.45 -8.23
N ASN A 117 -17.29 8.40 -9.12
CA ASN A 117 -18.69 8.22 -8.73
C ASN A 117 -19.09 6.75 -8.53
N HIS A 118 -18.32 5.81 -9.06
CA HIS A 118 -18.60 4.38 -8.92
C HIS A 118 -17.93 3.73 -7.71
N ASP A 119 -16.90 4.34 -7.14
CA ASP A 119 -16.05 3.71 -6.13
C ASP A 119 -16.81 3.36 -4.84
N ASP A 120 -17.82 4.13 -4.43
CA ASP A 120 -18.59 3.89 -3.20
C ASP A 120 -20.02 3.35 -3.42
N GLU A 121 -20.44 3.09 -4.64
CA GLU A 121 -21.78 2.55 -4.97
C GLU A 121 -22.05 1.17 -4.35
N GLY A 122 -21.00 0.42 -4.02
CA GLY A 122 -21.08 -0.88 -3.34
C GLY A 122 -21.35 -0.79 -1.84
N GLY A 123 -21.34 0.41 -1.26
CA GLY A 123 -21.56 0.67 0.16
C GLY A 123 -20.32 0.51 1.04
N VAL A 124 -19.12 0.35 0.45
CA VAL A 124 -17.84 0.50 1.15
C VAL A 124 -17.45 1.96 1.10
N SER A 125 -17.43 2.64 2.25
CA SER A 125 -17.24 4.10 2.29
C SER A 125 -15.86 4.53 1.77
N LYS A 126 -15.76 5.78 1.31
CA LYS A 126 -14.50 6.37 0.83
C LYS A 126 -13.42 6.41 1.91
N GLU A 127 -13.80 6.60 3.17
CA GLU A 127 -12.87 6.56 4.31
C GLU A 127 -12.30 5.15 4.52
N THR A 128 -13.14 4.11 4.36
CA THR A 128 -12.66 2.72 4.41
C THR A 128 -11.72 2.40 3.26
N GLN A 129 -12.03 2.88 2.06
CA GLN A 129 -11.17 2.71 0.90
C GLN A 129 -9.87 3.50 1.05
N LEU A 130 -9.91 4.73 1.56
CA LEU A 130 -8.72 5.52 1.88
C LEU A 130 -7.77 4.75 2.80
N ALA A 131 -8.28 4.13 3.86
CA ALA A 131 -7.46 3.32 4.76
C ALA A 131 -6.79 2.13 4.05
N ILE A 132 -7.46 1.55 3.03
CA ILE A 132 -6.86 0.50 2.21
C ILE A 132 -5.73 1.08 1.34
N TYR A 133 -5.96 2.21 0.65
CA TYR A 133 -4.92 2.88 -0.13
C TYR A 133 -3.70 3.21 0.72
N GLN A 134 -3.92 3.78 1.91
CA GLN A 134 -2.85 4.17 2.85
C GLN A 134 -2.07 2.98 3.43
N SER A 135 -2.56 1.75 3.30
CA SER A 135 -1.81 0.55 3.69
C SER A 135 -0.72 0.16 2.71
N TYR A 136 -0.68 0.77 1.52
CA TYR A 136 0.34 0.49 0.51
C TYR A 136 1.55 1.42 0.67
N PRO A 137 2.78 0.88 0.57
CA PRO A 137 3.99 1.69 0.58
C PRO A 137 3.97 2.76 -0.51
N GLY A 138 4.39 3.96 -0.19
CA GLY A 138 4.43 5.08 -1.14
C GLY A 138 3.05 5.70 -1.45
N CYS A 139 1.99 5.34 -0.72
CA CYS A 139 0.69 6.01 -0.88
C CYS A 139 0.74 7.43 -0.29
N LEU A 140 0.45 8.43 -1.13
CA LEU A 140 0.44 9.85 -0.77
C LEU A 140 -0.98 10.40 -0.58
N MET A 141 -1.99 9.54 -0.60
CA MET A 141 -3.39 9.92 -0.44
C MET A 141 -3.69 10.34 0.98
N SER A 142 -4.45 11.41 1.15
CA SER A 142 -4.96 11.85 2.46
C SER A 142 -6.43 12.19 2.43
N ALA A 143 -7.08 12.21 3.61
CA ALA A 143 -8.50 12.55 3.72
C ALA A 143 -8.79 14.00 3.30
N GLY A 144 -7.84 14.89 3.57
CA GLY A 144 -8.00 16.32 3.43
C GLY A 144 -8.42 17.00 4.73
N PRO A 145 -8.61 18.33 4.71
CA PRO A 145 -9.02 19.14 5.86
C PRO A 145 -10.43 18.79 6.33
N ASP A 146 -10.67 18.84 7.65
CA ASP A 146 -11.98 18.52 8.26
C ASP A 146 -13.10 19.51 7.89
N ASP A 147 -12.75 20.72 7.47
CA ASP A 147 -13.68 21.78 7.07
C ASP A 147 -14.07 21.71 5.59
N ILE A 148 -13.50 20.77 4.82
CA ILE A 148 -13.85 20.54 3.42
C ILE A 148 -14.67 19.26 3.32
N THR A 149 -15.87 19.37 2.77
CA THR A 149 -16.75 18.22 2.56
C THR A 149 -16.14 17.22 1.56
N GLY A 150 -16.17 15.95 1.90
CA GLY A 150 -15.66 14.86 1.07
C GLY A 150 -14.38 14.24 1.63
N CYS A 151 -13.87 13.24 0.93
CA CYS A 151 -12.68 12.50 1.30
C CYS A 151 -11.71 12.50 0.12
N GLY A 152 -10.43 12.78 0.36
CA GLY A 152 -9.42 12.82 -0.69
C GLY A 152 -9.17 14.23 -1.26
N ASN A 153 -9.33 15.27 -0.46
CA ASN A 153 -9.02 16.67 -0.83
C ASN A 153 -7.61 17.02 -0.33
N TYR A 154 -6.61 16.90 -1.17
CA TYR A 154 -5.22 17.17 -0.78
C TYR A 154 -4.40 17.70 -1.95
N ASN A 155 -3.23 18.24 -1.64
CA ASN A 155 -2.25 18.70 -2.60
C ASN A 155 -0.95 17.93 -2.42
N LEU A 156 -0.24 17.68 -3.50
CA LEU A 156 1.11 17.15 -3.50
C LEU A 156 2.07 18.21 -4.04
N LEU A 157 3.21 18.36 -3.40
CA LEU A 157 4.26 19.27 -3.86
C LEU A 157 5.34 18.47 -4.56
N VAL A 158 5.82 18.99 -5.68
CA VAL A 158 6.99 18.48 -6.41
C VAL A 158 8.07 19.54 -6.32
N TRP A 159 9.27 19.17 -5.88
CA TRP A 159 10.40 20.06 -5.58
C TRP A 159 11.47 20.06 -6.67
#